data_f355ce6871d510ae0a9ae3a0685af6a4
#
_entry.id   f355ce6871d510ae0a9ae3a0685af6a4
#
_cell.length_a   1.000
_cell.length_b   1.000
_cell.length_c   1.000
_cell.angle_alpha   90.00
_cell.angle_beta   90.00
_cell.angle_gamma   90.00
#
_symmetry.space_group_name_H-M   'P 1'
#
loop_
_entity.id
_entity.type
_entity.pdbx_description
1 polymer ?
#
loop_
_entity_poly.entity_id
_entity_poly.type
_entity_poly.pdbx_seq_one_letter_code
_entity_poly.pdbx_strand_id
1 'polypeptide(L)'
;MKNMKVNILGTEWKIVTCKEEESELLNGKCRDGCTDNSARTIWICEKKDDCELQDYEMWKKLTLRHEILHAFLFESGLDASSIATYGPWANNEEMVDWFAIQSPKIFAAYQNLGILGE
;
A
#
# COMPACT_ATOMS: atom_id res chain seq x y z
N MET A 1 11.62 9.09 -11.98
CA MET A 1 11.31 8.70 -10.59
C MET A 1 10.54 9.83 -9.92
N LYS A 2 9.42 9.51 -9.31
CA LYS A 2 8.55 10.50 -8.66
C LYS A 2 8.48 10.19 -7.17
N ASN A 3 8.68 11.22 -6.34
CA ASN A 3 8.68 11.08 -4.88
C ASN A 3 7.53 11.85 -4.26
N MET A 4 6.88 11.23 -3.27
CA MET A 4 5.85 11.84 -2.44
C MET A 4 6.13 11.50 -0.98
N LYS A 5 5.47 12.21 -0.08
CA LYS A 5 5.55 11.95 1.36
C LYS A 5 4.15 11.81 1.92
N VAL A 6 4.01 10.97 2.94
CA VAL A 6 2.74 10.78 3.62
C VAL A 6 3.01 10.56 5.12
N ASN A 7 2.12 11.10 5.95
CA ASN A 7 2.18 10.88 7.39
C ASN A 7 1.38 9.61 7.72
N ILE A 8 2.05 8.65 8.36
CA ILE A 8 1.43 7.40 8.80
C ILE A 8 1.52 7.36 10.32
N LEU A 9 0.43 7.68 10.99
CA LEU A 9 0.33 7.66 12.44
C LEU A 9 1.45 8.46 13.13
N GLY A 10 1.79 9.61 12.56
CA GLY A 10 2.80 10.51 13.12
C GLY A 10 4.21 10.33 12.56
N THR A 11 4.42 9.31 11.74
CA THR A 11 5.74 9.04 11.13
C THR A 11 5.70 9.38 9.64
N GLU A 12 6.71 10.09 9.17
CA GLU A 12 6.82 10.42 7.75
C GLU A 12 7.33 9.22 6.96
N TRP A 13 6.59 8.87 5.92
CA TRP A 13 6.96 7.83 4.96
C TRP A 13 7.18 8.44 3.60
N LYS A 14 8.05 7.81 2.81
CA LYS A 14 8.27 8.18 1.42
C LYS A 14 7.51 7.25 0.50
N ILE A 15 6.98 7.79 -0.59
CA ILE A 15 6.39 7.02 -1.67
C ILE A 15 7.20 7.32 -2.92
N VAL A 16 7.83 6.30 -3.48
CA VAL A 16 8.67 6.43 -4.66
C VAL A 16 8.04 5.64 -5.80
N THR A 17 7.66 6.34 -6.86
CA THR A 17 7.15 5.72 -8.08
C THR A 17 8.25 5.71 -9.13
N CYS A 18 8.60 4.54 -9.63
CA CYS A 18 9.73 4.38 -10.54
C CYS A 18 9.55 3.14 -11.42
N LYS A 19 10.38 3.02 -12.43
CA LYS A 19 10.44 1.80 -13.25
C LYS A 19 11.06 0.67 -12.44
N GLU A 20 10.73 -0.58 -12.78
CA GLU A 20 11.21 -1.72 -12.00
C GLU A 20 12.73 -1.79 -11.92
N GLU A 21 13.43 -1.44 -12.99
CA GLU A 21 14.90 -1.49 -13.02
C GLU A 21 15.56 -0.43 -12.14
N GLU A 22 14.80 0.55 -11.67
CA GLU A 22 15.31 1.60 -10.78
C GLU A 22 15.23 1.23 -9.30
N SER A 23 14.65 0.06 -8.97
CA SER A 23 14.49 -0.39 -7.58
C SER A 23 14.83 -1.87 -7.44
N GLU A 24 15.75 -2.19 -6.56
CA GLU A 24 16.10 -3.58 -6.26
C GLU A 24 14.92 -4.35 -5.67
N LEU A 25 14.02 -3.67 -4.97
CA LEU A 25 12.84 -4.31 -4.37
C LEU A 25 11.76 -4.63 -5.39
N LEU A 26 11.79 -3.99 -6.56
CA LEU A 26 10.83 -4.22 -7.64
C LEU A 26 11.43 -5.03 -8.77
N ASN A 27 12.72 -4.89 -9.03
CA ASN A 27 13.35 -5.47 -10.21
C ASN A 27 13.35 -6.99 -10.16
N GLY A 28 12.71 -7.61 -11.15
CA GLY A 28 12.64 -9.06 -11.26
C GLY A 28 11.81 -9.77 -10.20
N LYS A 29 11.05 -9.00 -9.39
CA LYS A 29 10.29 -9.56 -8.26
C LYS A 29 8.83 -9.84 -8.60
N CYS A 30 8.38 -9.55 -9.81
CA CYS A 30 7.00 -9.75 -10.25
C CYS A 30 5.97 -9.07 -9.34
N ARG A 31 6.28 -7.87 -8.87
CA ARG A 31 5.39 -7.09 -8.00
C ARG A 31 5.25 -5.66 -8.52
N ASP A 32 4.07 -5.07 -8.29
CA ASP A 32 3.78 -3.71 -8.70
C ASP A 32 3.97 -2.71 -7.57
N GLY A 33 4.10 -3.19 -6.35
CA GLY A 33 4.38 -2.36 -5.18
C GLY A 33 5.11 -3.13 -4.10
N CYS A 34 5.75 -2.41 -3.20
CA CYS A 34 6.45 -3.00 -2.08
C CYS A 34 6.53 -1.99 -0.93
N THR A 35 6.24 -2.44 0.28
CA THR A 35 6.38 -1.64 1.49
C THR A 35 7.65 -2.08 2.21
N ASP A 36 8.64 -1.19 2.27
CA ASP A 36 9.87 -1.43 3.02
C ASP A 36 9.73 -0.77 4.40
N ASN A 37 9.36 -1.57 5.39
CA ASN A 37 9.14 -1.09 6.75
C ASN A 37 10.42 -0.53 7.39
N SER A 38 11.57 -1.11 7.06
CA SER A 38 12.85 -0.72 7.64
C SER A 38 13.27 0.68 7.22
N ALA A 39 12.93 1.07 6.01
CA ALA A 39 13.28 2.38 5.44
C ALA A 39 12.09 3.33 5.41
N ARG A 40 10.93 2.89 5.88
CA ARG A 40 9.66 3.63 5.81
C ARG A 40 9.44 4.22 4.43
N THR A 41 9.57 3.35 3.44
CA THR A 41 9.44 3.72 2.03
C THR A 41 8.51 2.74 1.33
N ILE A 42 7.59 3.29 0.58
CA ILE A 42 6.69 2.54 -0.29
C ILE A 42 7.18 2.71 -1.72
N TRP A 43 7.38 1.60 -2.41
CA TRP A 43 7.81 1.57 -3.81
C TRP A 43 6.62 1.20 -4.69
N ILE A 44 6.34 2.01 -5.71
CA ILE A 44 5.29 1.76 -6.68
C ILE A 44 5.92 1.66 -8.07
N CYS A 45 5.60 0.59 -8.78
CA CYS A 45 6.17 0.33 -10.09
C CYS A 45 5.38 1.06 -11.18
N GLU A 46 6.08 1.76 -12.07
CA GLU A 46 5.48 2.29 -13.30
C GLU A 46 5.07 1.12 -14.20
N LYS A 47 4.15 1.39 -15.12
CA LYS A 47 3.65 0.37 -16.06
C LYS A 47 4.81 -0.27 -16.81
N LYS A 48 4.90 -1.61 -16.73
CA LYS A 48 5.91 -2.39 -17.45
C LYS A 48 5.50 -2.55 -18.91
N ASP A 49 6.49 -2.77 -19.78
CA ASP A 49 6.25 -2.88 -21.23
C ASP A 49 5.35 -4.06 -21.58
N ASP A 50 5.40 -5.14 -20.80
CA ASP A 50 4.59 -6.34 -21.01
C ASP A 50 3.25 -6.30 -20.29
N CYS A 51 2.92 -5.20 -19.66
CA CYS A 51 1.66 -5.04 -18.92
C CYS A 51 0.50 -4.85 -19.90
N GLU A 52 -0.54 -5.67 -19.75
CA GLU A 52 -1.73 -5.65 -20.61
C GLU A 52 -2.90 -4.86 -20.01
N LEU A 53 -2.74 -4.32 -18.80
CA LEU A 53 -3.81 -3.56 -18.15
C LEU A 53 -4.06 -2.25 -18.90
N GLN A 54 -5.31 -2.00 -19.29
CA GLN A 54 -5.65 -0.80 -20.05
C GLN A 54 -5.75 0.44 -19.17
N ASP A 55 -6.23 0.29 -17.94
CA ASP A 55 -6.31 1.39 -17.00
C ASP A 55 -5.28 1.18 -15.88
N TYR A 56 -4.02 1.39 -16.20
CA TYR A 56 -2.94 1.22 -15.24
C TYR A 56 -2.97 2.28 -14.13
N GLU A 57 -3.48 3.47 -14.41
CA GLU A 57 -3.59 4.52 -13.38
C GLU A 57 -4.53 4.09 -12.26
N MET A 58 -5.64 3.44 -12.60
CA MET A 58 -6.55 2.88 -11.59
C MET A 58 -5.84 1.77 -10.78
N TRP A 59 -5.12 0.89 -11.47
CA TRP A 59 -4.37 -0.19 -10.83
C TRP A 59 -3.30 0.36 -9.90
N LYS A 60 -2.62 1.43 -10.32
CA LYS A 60 -1.58 2.07 -9.52
C LYS A 60 -2.13 2.68 -8.24
N LYS A 61 -3.32 3.30 -8.30
CA LYS A 61 -4.00 3.83 -7.12
C LYS A 61 -4.39 2.73 -6.15
N LEU A 62 -4.91 1.62 -6.66
CA LEU A 62 -5.24 0.45 -5.84
C LEU A 62 -3.99 -0.10 -5.16
N THR A 63 -2.91 -0.26 -5.91
CA THR A 63 -1.63 -0.75 -5.39
C THR A 63 -1.12 0.17 -4.28
N LEU A 64 -1.20 1.48 -4.48
CA LEU A 64 -0.76 2.43 -3.47
C LEU A 64 -1.60 2.32 -2.19
N ARG A 65 -2.93 2.18 -2.31
CA ARG A 65 -3.78 1.96 -1.13
C ARG A 65 -3.37 0.69 -0.38
N HIS A 66 -3.07 -0.40 -1.12
CA HIS A 66 -2.63 -1.66 -0.54
C HIS A 66 -1.35 -1.47 0.28
N GLU A 67 -0.35 -0.81 -0.30
CA GLU A 67 0.93 -0.62 0.38
C GLU A 67 0.82 0.35 1.56
N ILE A 68 0.00 1.39 1.45
CA ILE A 68 -0.26 2.31 2.57
C ILE A 68 -0.90 1.57 3.75
N LEU A 69 -1.80 0.62 3.49
CA LEU A 69 -2.38 -0.20 4.57
C LEU A 69 -1.31 -1.02 5.30
N HIS A 70 -0.36 -1.60 4.57
CA HIS A 70 0.77 -2.27 5.21
C HIS A 70 1.54 -1.32 6.11
N ALA A 71 1.77 -0.09 5.67
CA ALA A 71 2.48 0.91 6.46
C ALA A 71 1.71 1.26 7.75
N PHE A 72 0.39 1.46 7.66
CA PHE A 72 -0.44 1.72 8.85
C PHE A 72 -0.41 0.55 9.83
N LEU A 73 -0.52 -0.66 9.32
CA LEU A 73 -0.53 -1.85 10.17
C LEU A 73 0.82 -2.05 10.86
N PHE A 74 1.91 -1.74 10.17
CA PHE A 74 3.25 -1.76 10.76
C PHE A 74 3.40 -0.69 11.84
N GLU A 75 3.09 0.57 11.53
CA GLU A 75 3.27 1.68 12.48
C GLU A 75 2.35 1.56 13.70
N SER A 76 1.19 0.91 13.55
CA SER A 76 0.27 0.69 14.67
C SER A 76 0.77 -0.36 15.66
N GLY A 77 1.81 -1.12 15.30
CA GLY A 77 2.35 -2.18 16.14
C GLY A 77 1.64 -3.53 15.99
N LEU A 78 0.59 -3.63 15.20
CA LEU A 78 -0.14 -4.88 15.02
C LEU A 78 0.74 -5.98 14.42
N ASP A 79 1.63 -5.60 13.51
CA ASP A 79 2.57 -6.55 12.91
C ASP A 79 3.53 -7.11 13.96
N ALA A 80 4.12 -6.24 14.79
CA ALA A 80 5.13 -6.64 15.77
C ALA A 80 4.54 -7.32 17.01
N SER A 81 3.28 -7.05 17.33
CA SER A 81 2.67 -7.53 18.57
C SER A 81 1.87 -8.83 18.41
N SER A 82 1.82 -9.37 17.21
CA SER A 82 1.06 -10.60 16.96
C SER A 82 1.77 -11.83 17.56
N ILE A 83 0.96 -12.72 18.13
CA ILE A 83 1.40 -14.04 18.62
C ILE A 83 0.81 -15.17 17.80
N ALA A 84 0.24 -14.87 16.62
CA ALA A 84 -0.41 -15.87 15.79
C ALA A 84 0.62 -16.87 15.21
N THR A 85 0.24 -18.15 15.21
CA THR A 85 1.11 -19.24 14.73
C THR A 85 1.41 -19.13 13.24
N TYR A 86 0.47 -18.56 12.47
CA TYR A 86 0.57 -18.45 11.01
C TYR A 86 1.04 -17.06 10.57
N GLY A 87 1.65 -16.32 11.47
CA GLY A 87 2.06 -14.95 11.24
C GLY A 87 1.00 -13.93 11.66
N PRO A 88 1.35 -12.65 11.69
CA PRO A 88 0.43 -11.61 12.14
C PRO A 88 -0.76 -11.46 11.20
N TRP A 89 -1.95 -11.27 11.78
CA TRP A 89 -3.13 -10.90 11.00
C TRP A 89 -2.87 -9.66 10.15
N ALA A 90 -2.08 -8.73 10.64
CA ALA A 90 -1.71 -7.52 9.92
C ALA A 90 -0.97 -7.77 8.60
N ASN A 91 -0.38 -8.97 8.42
CA ASN A 91 0.30 -9.35 7.19
C ASN A 91 -0.60 -10.20 6.27
N ASN A 92 -1.87 -10.34 6.59
CA ASN A 92 -2.80 -11.09 5.78
C ASN A 92 -3.10 -10.34 4.48
N GLU A 93 -2.57 -10.84 3.36
CA GLU A 93 -2.70 -10.18 2.06
C GLU A 93 -4.16 -10.13 1.58
N GLU A 94 -4.95 -11.14 1.90
CA GLU A 94 -6.37 -11.15 1.53
C GLU A 94 -7.13 -10.00 2.22
N MET A 95 -6.89 -9.80 3.50
CA MET A 95 -7.51 -8.70 4.25
C MET A 95 -7.05 -7.34 3.71
N VAL A 96 -5.75 -7.19 3.48
CA VAL A 96 -5.18 -5.93 2.97
C VAL A 96 -5.74 -5.62 1.59
N ASP A 97 -5.80 -6.61 0.70
CA ASP A 97 -6.38 -6.46 -0.63
C ASP A 97 -7.86 -6.05 -0.56
N TRP A 98 -8.63 -6.76 0.27
CA TRP A 98 -10.06 -6.47 0.41
C TRP A 98 -10.27 -5.01 0.83
N PHE A 99 -9.55 -4.57 1.85
CA PHE A 99 -9.71 -3.19 2.34
C PHE A 99 -9.21 -2.17 1.31
N ALA A 100 -8.13 -2.45 0.61
CA ALA A 100 -7.62 -1.56 -0.44
C ALA A 100 -8.64 -1.38 -1.58
N ILE A 101 -9.34 -2.46 -1.93
CA ILE A 101 -10.38 -2.44 -2.96
C ILE A 101 -11.61 -1.69 -2.47
N GLN A 102 -12.07 -1.99 -1.25
CA GLN A 102 -13.35 -1.51 -0.74
C GLN A 102 -13.31 -0.15 -0.06
N SER A 103 -12.14 0.30 0.39
CA SER A 103 -12.05 1.53 1.19
C SER A 103 -12.68 2.76 0.54
N PRO A 104 -12.54 3.01 -0.78
CA PRO A 104 -13.24 4.16 -1.37
C PRO A 104 -14.76 4.09 -1.21
N LYS A 105 -15.34 2.90 -1.33
CA LYS A 105 -16.79 2.71 -1.17
C LYS A 105 -17.22 2.83 0.29
N ILE A 106 -16.40 2.30 1.20
CA ILE A 106 -16.65 2.39 2.64
C ILE A 106 -16.64 3.85 3.07
N PHE A 107 -15.63 4.61 2.64
CA PHE A 107 -15.50 6.02 3.01
C PHE A 107 -16.60 6.87 2.40
N ALA A 108 -17.02 6.58 1.16
CA ALA A 108 -18.14 7.25 0.54
C ALA A 108 -19.44 7.01 1.32
N ALA A 109 -19.67 5.80 1.79
CA ALA A 109 -20.82 5.49 2.63
C ALA A 109 -20.80 6.27 3.93
N TYR A 110 -19.65 6.33 4.59
CA TYR A 110 -19.49 7.11 5.81
C TYR A 110 -19.77 8.60 5.56
N GLN A 111 -19.23 9.12 4.46
CA GLN A 111 -19.41 10.53 4.10
C GLN A 111 -20.88 10.85 3.82
N ASN A 112 -21.58 9.97 3.10
CA ASN A 112 -23.00 10.16 2.78
C ASN A 112 -23.87 10.16 4.03
N LEU A 113 -23.47 9.46 5.09
CA LEU A 113 -24.19 9.46 6.37
C LEU A 113 -23.71 10.54 7.33
N GLY A 114 -22.71 11.32 6.96
CA GLY A 114 -22.17 12.38 7.80
C GLY A 114 -21.39 11.86 9.01
N ILE A 115 -20.84 10.65 8.93
CA ILE A 115 -20.09 10.01 10.02
C ILE A 115 -18.64 9.78 9.69
N LEU A 116 -18.15 10.32 8.58
CA LEU A 116 -16.74 10.28 8.23
C LEU A 116 -16.06 11.46 8.92
N GLY A 117 -15.11 11.16 9.76
CA GLY A 117 -14.41 12.16 10.57
C GLY A 117 -15.03 12.32 11.94
N GLU A 118 -14.58 13.33 12.62
CA GLU A 118 -14.91 13.56 14.02
C GLU A 118 -16.11 14.47 14.25
#